data_8a50ced7f2817f8ba4d286ca50d3b3b9
#
_entry.id   8a50ced7f2817f8ba4d286ca50d3b3b9
#
_cell.length_a   1.000
_cell.length_b   1.000
_cell.length_c   1.000
_cell.angle_alpha   90.00
_cell.angle_beta   90.00
_cell.angle_gamma   90.00
#
_symmetry.space_group_name_H-M   'P 1'
#
loop_
_entity.id
_entity.type
_entity.pdbx_description
1 polymer ?
#
loop_
_entity_poly.entity_id
_entity_poly.type
_entity_poly.pdbx_seq_one_letter_code
_entity_poly.pdbx_strand_id
1 'polypeptide(L)'
;IKNYLYVNAEFTYKGKTVDQLSVGQRGTFYVSLKLATDPFGSPFVFDQPEDDLDNSFIMKQLVPLFKKIKKYRQVIIVTHNANLVINSDSEQVIVANYDGDVISYEVGAIEDGNIRMQQGIRHHICSILEGGHIAFSVREKKYGIQ
;
A
#
# COMPACT_ATOMS: atom_id res chain seq x y z
N ILE A 1 -13.60 -36.73 -35.99
CA ILE A 1 -14.41 -36.16 -34.89
C ILE A 1 -13.45 -35.60 -33.87
N LYS A 2 -13.10 -34.31 -34.00
CA LYS A 2 -12.22 -33.60 -33.07
C LYS A 2 -13.07 -32.69 -32.16
N ASN A 3 -12.94 -32.85 -30.82
CA ASN A 3 -13.38 -31.96 -29.75
C ASN A 3 -14.90 -31.73 -29.60
N TYR A 4 -15.59 -32.72 -29.08
CA TYR A 4 -16.99 -32.56 -28.64
C TYR A 4 -17.16 -31.90 -27.29
N LEU A 5 -16.10 -31.85 -26.47
CA LEU A 5 -16.14 -31.22 -25.13
C LEU A 5 -14.97 -30.26 -25.02
N TYR A 6 -15.30 -28.99 -24.84
CA TYR A 6 -14.34 -27.94 -24.49
C TYR A 6 -14.65 -27.47 -23.05
N VAL A 7 -13.67 -27.60 -22.16
CA VAL A 7 -13.76 -27.08 -20.82
C VAL A 7 -13.20 -25.67 -20.85
N ASN A 8 -14.07 -24.68 -20.63
CA ASN A 8 -13.67 -23.30 -20.43
C ASN A 8 -13.67 -23.02 -18.93
N ALA A 9 -12.49 -22.75 -18.37
CA ALA A 9 -12.36 -22.31 -16.98
C ALA A 9 -12.28 -20.78 -16.94
N GLU A 10 -13.17 -20.15 -16.23
CA GLU A 10 -13.23 -18.71 -16.12
C GLU A 10 -13.15 -18.31 -14.64
N PHE A 11 -12.30 -17.31 -14.33
CA PHE A 11 -12.24 -16.73 -13.01
C PHE A 11 -13.27 -15.61 -12.88
N THR A 12 -14.06 -15.67 -11.80
CA THR A 12 -15.01 -14.62 -11.46
C THR A 12 -14.69 -14.03 -10.09
N TYR A 13 -14.83 -12.72 -9.95
CA TYR A 13 -14.69 -12.01 -8.70
C TYR A 13 -15.97 -11.22 -8.40
N LYS A 14 -16.64 -11.54 -7.29
CA LYS A 14 -17.93 -10.94 -6.92
C LYS A 14 -18.97 -11.02 -8.06
N GLY A 15 -19.00 -12.16 -8.76
CA GLY A 15 -19.95 -12.42 -9.86
C GLY A 15 -19.62 -11.75 -11.19
N LYS A 16 -18.47 -11.10 -11.31
CA LYS A 16 -17.98 -10.47 -12.55
C LYS A 16 -16.79 -11.21 -13.11
N THR A 17 -16.68 -11.29 -14.43
CA THR A 17 -15.48 -11.76 -15.11
C THR A 17 -14.35 -10.75 -15.00
N VAL A 18 -13.10 -11.17 -15.17
CA VAL A 18 -11.92 -10.29 -15.04
C VAL A 18 -12.01 -9.06 -15.96
N ASP A 19 -12.56 -9.23 -17.15
CA ASP A 19 -12.73 -8.14 -18.13
C ASP A 19 -13.73 -7.06 -17.68
N GLN A 20 -14.70 -7.44 -16.85
CA GLN A 20 -15.71 -6.53 -16.29
C GLN A 20 -15.26 -5.81 -15.03
N LEU A 21 -14.08 -6.14 -14.52
CA LEU A 21 -13.53 -5.51 -13.33
C LEU A 21 -12.89 -4.16 -13.67
N SER A 22 -13.09 -3.17 -12.79
CA SER A 22 -12.30 -1.94 -12.83
C SER A 22 -10.81 -2.23 -12.57
N VAL A 23 -9.92 -1.31 -12.91
CA VAL A 23 -8.47 -1.44 -12.66
C VAL A 23 -8.21 -1.81 -11.19
N GLY A 24 -8.79 -1.06 -10.25
CA GLY A 24 -8.66 -1.35 -8.83
C GLY A 24 -9.21 -2.71 -8.40
N GLN A 25 -10.33 -3.14 -8.97
CA GLN A 25 -10.89 -4.47 -8.70
C GLN A 25 -9.99 -5.58 -9.24
N ARG A 26 -9.33 -5.38 -10.39
CA ARG A 26 -8.35 -6.33 -10.94
C ARG A 26 -7.15 -6.48 -10.02
N GLY A 27 -6.62 -5.36 -9.49
CA GLY A 27 -5.51 -5.38 -8.52
C GLY A 27 -5.87 -6.20 -7.27
N THR A 28 -7.04 -5.95 -6.66
CA THR A 28 -7.51 -6.72 -5.50
C THR A 28 -7.72 -8.20 -5.85
N PHE A 29 -8.32 -8.47 -6.99
CA PHE A 29 -8.52 -9.85 -7.45
C PHE A 29 -7.18 -10.57 -7.59
N TYR A 30 -6.20 -9.96 -8.26
CA TYR A 30 -4.87 -10.53 -8.43
C TYR A 30 -4.18 -10.82 -7.09
N VAL A 31 -4.17 -9.85 -6.19
CA VAL A 31 -3.58 -10.04 -4.85
C VAL A 31 -4.31 -11.14 -4.08
N SER A 32 -5.64 -11.16 -4.11
CA SER A 32 -6.44 -12.19 -3.45
C SER A 32 -6.17 -13.58 -4.03
N LEU A 33 -6.07 -13.69 -5.36
CA LEU A 33 -5.76 -14.94 -6.03
C LEU A 33 -4.35 -15.43 -5.68
N LYS A 34 -3.35 -14.54 -5.71
CA LYS A 34 -1.97 -14.86 -5.34
C LYS A 34 -1.87 -15.38 -3.92
N LEU A 35 -2.63 -14.78 -3.02
CA LEU A 35 -2.69 -15.24 -1.62
C LEU A 35 -3.40 -16.57 -1.44
N ALA A 36 -4.48 -16.79 -2.18
CA ALA A 36 -5.21 -18.05 -2.12
C ALA A 36 -4.39 -19.22 -2.68
N THR A 37 -3.55 -18.96 -3.69
CA THR A 37 -2.73 -19.99 -4.35
C THR A 37 -1.39 -20.21 -3.68
N ASP A 38 -0.84 -19.20 -2.99
CA ASP A 38 0.47 -19.28 -2.35
C ASP A 38 0.49 -18.44 -1.05
N PRO A 39 -0.22 -18.89 0.00
CA PRO A 39 -0.36 -18.11 1.23
C PRO A 39 0.94 -18.01 2.06
N PHE A 40 1.86 -18.96 1.90
CA PHE A 40 3.13 -19.05 2.65
C PHE A 40 4.37 -18.85 1.79
N GLY A 41 4.20 -18.28 0.61
CA GLY A 41 5.28 -18.10 -0.36
C GLY A 41 6.26 -16.99 -0.02
N SER A 42 7.10 -16.67 -0.98
CA SER A 42 8.12 -15.63 -0.92
C SER A 42 7.55 -14.28 -0.46
N PRO A 43 8.39 -13.34 -0.01
CA PRO A 43 7.96 -11.99 0.30
C PRO A 43 7.10 -11.40 -0.82
N PHE A 44 6.06 -10.67 -0.43
CA PHE A 44 5.17 -10.01 -1.37
C PHE A 44 5.60 -8.55 -1.51
N VAL A 45 6.07 -8.18 -2.70
CA VAL A 45 6.47 -6.80 -3.02
C VAL A 45 5.35 -6.14 -3.82
N PHE A 46 4.88 -5.00 -3.37
CA PHE A 46 3.90 -4.19 -4.07
C PHE A 46 4.44 -2.78 -4.28
N ASP A 47 4.73 -2.47 -5.53
CA ASP A 47 5.30 -1.20 -5.93
C ASP A 47 4.19 -0.24 -6.36
N GLN A 48 4.13 0.91 -5.71
CA GLN A 48 3.22 2.03 -5.98
C GLN A 48 1.76 1.63 -6.25
N PRO A 49 1.07 0.96 -5.30
CA PRO A 49 -0.32 0.55 -5.49
C PRO A 49 -1.28 1.72 -5.70
N GLU A 50 -0.88 2.93 -5.34
CA GLU A 50 -1.66 4.15 -5.47
C GLU A 50 -1.71 4.74 -6.88
N ASP A 51 -0.80 4.38 -7.77
CA ASP A 51 -0.73 4.99 -9.12
C ASP A 51 -1.96 4.67 -9.97
N ASP A 52 -2.51 3.47 -9.79
CA ASP A 52 -3.66 2.99 -10.53
C ASP A 52 -4.95 2.94 -9.70
N LEU A 53 -4.93 3.36 -8.43
CA LEU A 53 -6.02 3.14 -7.50
C LEU A 53 -6.42 4.42 -6.76
N ASP A 54 -7.73 4.62 -6.61
CA ASP A 54 -8.21 5.72 -5.77
C ASP A 54 -8.01 5.46 -4.26
N ASN A 55 -7.87 6.53 -3.49
CA ASN A 55 -7.64 6.46 -2.05
C ASN A 55 -8.74 5.69 -1.29
N SER A 56 -9.99 5.79 -1.71
CA SER A 56 -11.10 5.06 -1.08
C SER A 56 -10.94 3.55 -1.26
N PHE A 57 -10.50 3.14 -2.45
CA PHE A 57 -10.22 1.74 -2.74
C PHE A 57 -9.02 1.22 -1.94
N ILE A 58 -7.93 1.98 -1.89
CA ILE A 58 -6.73 1.65 -1.10
C ILE A 58 -7.14 1.41 0.36
N MET A 59 -7.86 2.37 0.96
CA MET A 59 -8.23 2.31 2.37
C MET A 59 -9.22 1.20 2.69
N LYS A 60 -10.21 0.96 1.81
CA LYS A 60 -11.30 -0.01 2.09
C LYS A 60 -10.99 -1.43 1.68
N GLN A 61 -10.08 -1.63 0.74
CA GLN A 61 -9.81 -2.95 0.17
C GLN A 61 -8.36 -3.39 0.39
N LEU A 62 -7.36 -2.58 0.00
CA LEU A 62 -5.96 -2.98 0.07
C LEU A 62 -5.40 -2.98 1.49
N VAL A 63 -5.63 -1.94 2.26
CA VAL A 63 -5.12 -1.85 3.63
C VAL A 63 -5.59 -3.03 4.50
N PRO A 64 -6.89 -3.40 4.55
CA PRO A 64 -7.32 -4.57 5.28
C PRO A 64 -6.70 -5.87 4.76
N LEU A 65 -6.47 -5.96 3.44
CA LEU A 65 -5.83 -7.11 2.83
C LEU A 65 -4.37 -7.24 3.29
N PHE A 66 -3.59 -6.15 3.25
CA PHE A 66 -2.21 -6.13 3.72
C PHE A 66 -2.10 -6.50 5.20
N LYS A 67 -2.97 -5.97 6.06
CA LYS A 67 -3.04 -6.34 7.48
C LYS A 67 -3.34 -7.84 7.70
N LYS A 68 -4.06 -8.45 6.79
CA LYS A 68 -4.33 -9.90 6.84
C LYS A 68 -3.11 -10.70 6.38
N ILE A 69 -2.47 -10.27 5.28
CA ILE A 69 -1.36 -10.99 4.65
C ILE A 69 -0.11 -10.98 5.52
N LYS A 70 0.23 -9.85 6.13
CA LYS A 70 1.44 -9.68 6.93
C LYS A 70 1.54 -10.67 8.10
N LYS A 71 0.42 -11.29 8.49
CA LYS A 71 0.40 -12.36 9.51
C LYS A 71 1.01 -13.67 9.04
N TYR A 72 1.14 -13.86 7.73
CA TYR A 72 1.55 -15.12 7.13
C TYR A 72 2.82 -15.01 6.30
N ARG A 73 3.15 -13.80 5.85
CA ARG A 73 4.32 -13.55 5.01
C ARG A 73 4.80 -12.11 5.10
N GLN A 74 6.05 -11.89 4.79
CA GLN A 74 6.59 -10.54 4.66
C GLN A 74 5.89 -9.79 3.52
N VAL A 75 5.48 -8.55 3.80
CA VAL A 75 4.91 -7.62 2.81
C VAL A 75 5.83 -6.41 2.74
N ILE A 76 6.24 -6.06 1.55
CA ILE A 76 7.05 -4.88 1.26
C ILE A 76 6.22 -3.99 0.34
N ILE A 77 5.93 -2.77 0.79
CA ILE A 77 5.15 -1.80 0.01
C ILE A 77 6.07 -0.62 -0.29
N VAL A 78 6.24 -0.32 -1.56
CA VAL A 78 6.90 0.91 -2.01
C VAL A 78 5.80 1.92 -2.32
N THR A 79 5.83 3.09 -1.69
CA THR A 79 4.74 4.06 -1.83
C THR A 79 5.18 5.48 -1.49
N HIS A 80 4.52 6.45 -2.08
CA HIS A 80 4.59 7.86 -1.69
C HIS A 80 3.30 8.35 -1.01
N ASN A 81 2.39 7.44 -0.67
CA ASN A 81 1.09 7.75 -0.06
C ASN A 81 1.13 7.60 1.46
N ALA A 82 1.04 8.72 2.19
CA ALA A 82 1.02 8.76 3.65
C ALA A 82 -0.07 7.86 4.26
N ASN A 83 -1.26 7.88 3.66
CA ASN A 83 -2.38 7.09 4.17
C ASN A 83 -2.07 5.59 4.11
N LEU A 84 -1.36 5.15 3.08
CA LEU A 84 -0.98 3.76 2.96
C LEU A 84 0.06 3.38 4.03
N VAL A 85 1.09 4.20 4.23
CA VAL A 85 2.13 3.96 5.24
C VAL A 85 1.52 3.88 6.64
N ILE A 86 0.73 4.88 7.03
CA ILE A 86 0.16 4.99 8.38
C ILE A 86 -0.88 3.90 8.64
N ASN A 87 -1.79 3.69 7.68
CA ASN A 87 -2.93 2.79 7.90
C ASN A 87 -2.61 1.32 7.67
N SER A 88 -1.49 0.98 7.04
CA SER A 88 -1.05 -0.41 6.88
C SER A 88 -0.48 -1.00 8.16
N ASP A 89 -0.24 -0.17 9.18
CA ASP A 89 0.30 -0.60 10.46
C ASP A 89 1.65 -1.31 10.23
N SER A 90 2.57 -0.59 9.60
CA SER A 90 3.88 -1.11 9.20
C SER A 90 4.79 -1.26 10.42
N GLU A 91 5.43 -2.41 10.56
CA GLU A 91 6.41 -2.67 11.62
C GLU A 91 7.74 -1.94 11.37
N GLN A 92 8.04 -1.66 10.11
CA GLN A 92 9.26 -0.97 9.70
C GLN A 92 8.98 -0.05 8.52
N VAL A 93 9.55 1.13 8.56
CA VAL A 93 9.56 2.10 7.47
C VAL A 93 11.01 2.33 7.04
N ILE A 94 11.23 2.33 5.74
CA ILE A 94 12.50 2.66 5.12
C ILE A 94 12.27 3.91 4.26
N VAL A 95 12.91 5.01 4.63
CA VAL A 95 12.88 6.26 3.86
C VAL A 95 14.10 6.28 2.95
N ALA A 96 13.87 6.43 1.66
CA ALA A 96 14.92 6.63 0.67
C ALA A 96 15.07 8.14 0.42
N ASN A 97 16.26 8.67 0.65
CA ASN A 97 16.62 10.06 0.39
C ASN A 97 17.60 10.12 -0.78
N TYR A 98 17.40 11.07 -1.68
CA TYR A 98 18.30 11.33 -2.79
C TYR A 98 18.81 12.78 -2.71
N ASP A 99 20.13 12.92 -2.59
CA ASP A 99 20.80 14.22 -2.51
C ASP A 99 21.72 14.41 -3.75
N GLY A 100 21.06 14.44 -4.92
CA GLY A 100 21.70 14.73 -6.21
C GLY A 100 22.73 13.71 -6.72
N ASP A 101 23.56 13.15 -5.85
CA ASP A 101 24.61 12.20 -6.20
C ASP A 101 24.57 10.90 -5.40
N VAL A 102 23.94 10.91 -4.23
CA VAL A 102 23.97 9.77 -3.31
C VAL A 102 22.56 9.40 -2.84
N ILE A 103 22.24 8.11 -2.90
CA ILE A 103 21.03 7.56 -2.27
C ILE A 103 21.42 7.14 -0.86
N SER A 104 20.65 7.61 0.12
CA SER A 104 20.76 7.19 1.51
C SER A 104 19.45 6.64 2.03
N TYR A 105 19.51 5.79 3.05
CA TYR A 105 18.35 5.17 3.64
C TYR A 105 18.31 5.43 5.14
N GLU A 106 17.12 5.78 5.63
CA GLU A 106 16.84 5.88 7.05
C GLU A 106 15.75 4.86 7.42
N VAL A 107 15.98 4.11 8.49
CA VAL A 107 15.16 2.96 8.87
C VAL A 107 14.69 3.09 10.31
N GLY A 108 13.41 2.82 10.55
CA GLY A 108 12.84 2.86 11.89
C GLY A 108 11.36 2.48 11.92
N ALA A 109 10.75 2.58 13.08
CA ALA A 109 9.32 2.44 13.25
C ALA A 109 8.59 3.76 12.95
N ILE A 110 7.28 3.68 12.68
CA ILE A 110 6.44 4.89 12.45
C ILE A 110 6.50 5.84 13.65
N GLU A 111 6.60 5.30 14.85
CA GLU A 111 6.65 6.05 16.11
C GLU A 111 7.99 6.73 16.36
N ASP A 112 9.03 6.31 15.64
CA ASP A 112 10.38 6.84 15.85
C ASP A 112 10.50 8.29 15.38
N GLY A 113 11.09 9.09 16.24
CA GLY A 113 11.43 10.47 15.95
C GLY A 113 10.46 11.51 16.55
N ASN A 114 10.78 12.76 16.24
CA ASN A 114 10.07 13.92 16.74
C ASN A 114 9.87 14.95 15.61
N ILE A 115 8.62 15.25 15.30
CA ILE A 115 8.26 16.21 14.25
C ILE A 115 8.78 17.62 14.56
N ARG A 116 8.72 18.05 15.82
CA ARG A 116 9.16 19.39 16.25
C ARG A 116 10.68 19.54 16.18
N MET A 117 11.42 18.45 16.44
CA MET A 117 12.87 18.41 16.35
C MET A 117 13.38 18.07 14.93
N GLN A 118 12.47 17.85 13.98
CA GLN A 118 12.79 17.48 12.59
C GLN A 118 13.68 16.23 12.51
N GLN A 119 13.35 15.20 13.29
CA GLN A 119 14.16 13.98 13.37
C GLN A 119 13.32 12.71 13.25
N GLY A 120 13.93 11.69 12.62
CA GLY A 120 13.43 10.33 12.56
C GLY A 120 12.27 10.11 11.59
N ILE A 121 11.80 8.89 11.53
CA ILE A 121 10.80 8.39 10.58
C ILE A 121 9.52 9.23 10.59
N ARG A 122 9.04 9.59 11.78
CA ARG A 122 7.83 10.43 11.92
C ARG A 122 7.96 11.80 11.24
N HIS A 123 9.13 12.41 11.32
CA HIS A 123 9.41 13.66 10.61
C HIS A 123 9.41 13.45 9.10
N HIS A 124 10.05 12.40 8.61
CA HIS A 124 10.11 12.09 7.18
C HIS A 124 8.71 11.80 6.61
N ILE A 125 7.89 11.01 7.31
CA ILE A 125 6.51 10.76 6.89
C ILE A 125 5.75 12.09 6.76
N CYS A 126 5.85 12.97 7.76
CA CYS A 126 5.18 14.26 7.72
C CYS A 126 5.71 15.18 6.61
N SER A 127 7.04 15.24 6.41
CA SER A 127 7.65 16.14 5.43
C SER A 127 7.45 15.68 3.99
N ILE A 128 7.67 14.39 3.73
CA ILE A 128 7.62 13.83 2.38
C ILE A 128 6.18 13.65 1.91
N LEU A 129 5.33 13.07 2.77
CA LEU A 129 4.01 12.61 2.38
C LEU A 129 2.90 13.64 2.62
N GLU A 130 3.08 14.52 3.61
CA GLU A 130 2.06 15.48 4.02
C GLU A 130 2.38 16.94 3.63
N GLY A 131 3.50 17.18 2.98
CA GLY A 131 3.96 18.52 2.61
C GLY A 131 4.49 19.33 3.79
N GLY A 132 4.94 18.64 4.85
CA GLY A 132 5.52 19.20 6.06
C GLY A 132 4.52 19.55 7.15
N HIS A 133 5.06 19.84 8.34
CA HIS A 133 4.28 20.12 9.55
C HIS A 133 3.29 21.29 9.39
N ILE A 134 3.66 22.32 8.63
CA ILE A 134 2.79 23.49 8.41
C ILE A 134 1.56 23.08 7.58
N ALA A 135 1.75 22.36 6.49
CA ALA A 135 0.65 21.90 5.65
C ALA A 135 -0.28 20.94 6.39
N PHE A 136 0.29 20.06 7.19
CA PHE A 136 -0.45 19.17 8.08
C PHE A 136 -1.31 19.93 9.07
N SER A 137 -0.72 20.88 9.82
CA SER A 137 -1.43 21.71 10.81
C SER A 137 -2.53 22.58 10.18
N VAL A 138 -2.31 23.10 8.97
CA VAL A 138 -3.34 23.87 8.25
C VAL A 138 -4.52 22.98 7.87
N ARG A 139 -4.27 21.73 7.46
CA ARG A 139 -5.33 20.76 7.15
C ARG A 139 -6.13 20.39 8.40
N GLU A 140 -5.48 20.05 9.52
CA GLU A 140 -6.16 19.74 10.78
C GLU A 140 -7.11 20.87 11.17
N LYS A 141 -6.63 22.12 11.15
CA LYS A 141 -7.45 23.30 11.47
C LYS A 141 -8.64 23.47 10.51
N LYS A 142 -8.41 23.28 9.20
CA LYS A 142 -9.48 23.40 8.20
C LYS A 142 -10.55 22.32 8.31
N TYR A 143 -10.16 21.13 8.75
CA TYR A 143 -11.11 20.03 8.96
C TYR A 143 -11.79 20.06 10.33
N GLY A 144 -11.39 21.01 11.22
CA GLY A 144 -11.96 21.11 12.56
C GLY A 144 -11.61 19.93 13.47
N ILE A 145 -10.53 19.23 13.15
CA ILE A 145 -10.02 18.13 13.99
C ILE A 145 -9.10 18.78 15.03
N GLN A 146 -9.57 18.82 16.28
CA GLN A 146 -8.79 19.23 17.46
C GLN A 146 -8.39 18.01 18.27
#